data_1bcf793991d7a76500a29c410e3ad361
#
_entry.id   1bcf793991d7a76500a29c410e3ad361
#
_cell.length_a   1.000
_cell.length_b   1.000
_cell.length_c   1.000
_cell.angle_alpha   90.00
_cell.angle_beta   90.00
_cell.angle_gamma   90.00
#
_symmetry.space_group_name_H-M   'P 1'
#
loop_
_entity.id
_entity.type
_entity.pdbx_description
1 polymer ?
#
loop_
_entity_poly.entity_id
_entity_poly.type
_entity_poly.pdbx_seq_one_letter_code
_entity_poly.pdbx_strand_id
1 'polypeptide(L)'
;FSSPYYTAPQAIVSFKGSKIDGKSSIADLKDAKLGAAVGTTSLDAIESQLGLKPSVFNDNAAGVSALKNKQIDGLVVDLPTAFYLSGVEIENGIIVGQLPSTGSGDQFGLLLTKGSALTSCVSGAVDAITADGSLASITDTWLATNTGSPVLKP
;
A
#
# COMPACT_ATOMS: atom_id res chain seq x y z
N PHE A 1 -14.55 -8.51 11.38
CA PHE A 1 -14.36 -7.19 10.76
C PHE A 1 -15.72 -6.55 10.50
N SER A 2 -15.78 -5.21 10.47
CA SER A 2 -16.92 -4.45 9.96
C SER A 2 -17.06 -4.60 8.44
N SER A 3 -18.09 -3.95 7.86
CA SER A 3 -18.11 -3.60 6.45
C SER A 3 -16.82 -2.86 6.08
N PRO A 4 -16.28 -3.04 4.84
CA PRO A 4 -15.06 -2.36 4.42
C PRO A 4 -15.30 -0.86 4.26
N TYR A 5 -14.30 -0.06 4.70
CA TYR A 5 -14.35 1.39 4.56
C TYR A 5 -13.32 1.96 3.58
N TYR A 6 -12.35 1.17 3.15
CA TYR A 6 -11.32 1.59 2.21
C TYR A 6 -10.78 0.39 1.41
N THR A 7 -10.57 0.60 0.12
CA THR A 7 -9.85 -0.36 -0.73
C THR A 7 -8.46 0.20 -0.99
N ALA A 8 -7.46 -0.45 -0.42
CA ALA A 8 -6.08 0.00 -0.45
C ALA A 8 -5.35 -0.55 -1.69
N PRO A 9 -4.87 0.30 -2.62
CA PRO A 9 -3.95 -0.13 -3.63
C PRO A 9 -2.58 -0.44 -3.03
N GLN A 10 -1.84 -1.35 -3.65
CA GLN A 10 -0.43 -1.59 -3.33
C GLN A 10 0.43 -0.50 -3.95
N ALA A 11 1.47 -0.07 -3.24
CA ALA A 11 2.38 0.97 -3.69
C ALA A 11 3.83 0.61 -3.41
N ILE A 12 4.74 1.15 -4.23
CA ILE A 12 6.18 0.96 -4.10
C ILE A 12 6.80 2.20 -3.48
N VAL A 13 7.42 2.03 -2.32
CA VAL A 13 8.16 3.08 -1.61
C VAL A 13 9.65 2.94 -1.90
N SER A 14 10.32 4.06 -2.11
CA SER A 14 11.75 4.15 -2.28
C SER A 14 12.29 5.50 -1.76
N PHE A 15 13.44 5.92 -2.20
CA PHE A 15 14.05 7.23 -1.89
C PHE A 15 14.56 7.91 -3.16
N LYS A 16 14.68 9.23 -3.13
CA LYS A 16 15.22 10.02 -4.24
C LYS A 16 16.63 9.57 -4.60
N GLY A 17 16.87 9.37 -5.90
CA GLY A 17 18.13 8.87 -6.42
C GLY A 17 18.32 7.36 -6.31
N SER A 18 17.29 6.61 -5.92
CA SER A 18 17.31 5.15 -5.99
C SER A 18 17.29 4.67 -7.45
N LYS A 19 17.59 3.40 -7.66
CA LYS A 19 17.56 2.77 -9.00
C LYS A 19 16.20 2.87 -9.69
N ILE A 20 15.12 2.98 -8.91
CA ILE A 20 13.76 3.02 -9.40
C ILE A 20 13.09 4.40 -9.30
N ASP A 21 13.85 5.43 -8.89
CA ASP A 21 13.36 6.80 -8.88
C ASP A 21 13.00 7.26 -10.31
N GLY A 22 11.82 7.85 -10.46
CA GLY A 22 11.30 8.32 -11.76
C GLY A 22 10.79 7.23 -12.70
N LYS A 23 10.80 5.96 -12.29
CA LYS A 23 10.18 4.89 -13.06
C LYS A 23 8.66 5.02 -13.05
N SER A 24 8.02 4.74 -14.18
CA SER A 24 6.59 4.99 -14.37
C SER A 24 5.81 3.81 -14.93
N SER A 25 6.50 2.69 -15.22
CA SER A 25 5.87 1.46 -15.71
C SER A 25 6.38 0.23 -15.00
N ILE A 26 5.59 -0.84 -15.03
CA ILE A 26 5.98 -2.16 -14.51
C ILE A 26 7.20 -2.69 -15.27
N ALA A 27 7.24 -2.48 -16.58
CA ALA A 27 8.36 -2.90 -17.41
C ALA A 27 9.71 -2.28 -16.99
N ASP A 28 9.69 -1.06 -16.45
CA ASP A 28 10.89 -0.38 -15.93
C ASP A 28 11.44 -1.00 -14.64
N LEU A 29 10.65 -1.83 -13.98
CA LEU A 29 10.97 -2.43 -12.68
C LEU A 29 11.51 -3.86 -12.78
N LYS A 30 11.62 -4.44 -13.99
CA LYS A 30 12.00 -5.84 -14.21
C LYS A 30 13.30 -6.28 -13.54
N ASP A 31 14.25 -5.36 -13.35
CA ASP A 31 15.54 -5.63 -12.71
C ASP A 31 15.63 -5.03 -11.29
N ALA A 32 14.48 -4.59 -10.73
CA ALA A 32 14.43 -4.02 -9.39
C ALA A 32 14.43 -5.12 -8.33
N LYS A 33 15.15 -4.88 -7.26
CA LYS A 33 15.08 -5.69 -6.05
C LYS A 33 13.98 -5.12 -5.15
N LEU A 34 12.82 -5.76 -5.16
CA LEU A 34 11.69 -5.36 -4.35
C LEU A 34 11.52 -6.30 -3.15
N GLY A 35 10.99 -5.77 -2.08
CA GLY A 35 10.71 -6.56 -0.88
C GLY A 35 9.36 -6.21 -0.27
N ALA A 36 8.85 -7.11 0.58
CA ALA A 36 7.66 -6.93 1.37
C ALA A 36 7.71 -7.79 2.64
N ALA A 37 6.81 -7.52 3.58
CA ALA A 37 6.67 -8.32 4.78
C ALA A 37 6.01 -9.68 4.47
N VAL A 38 6.42 -10.72 5.20
CA VAL A 38 5.88 -12.07 5.05
C VAL A 38 4.37 -12.10 5.32
N GLY A 39 3.64 -12.88 4.53
CA GLY A 39 2.20 -13.09 4.71
C GLY A 39 1.33 -11.88 4.39
N THR A 40 1.83 -10.93 3.60
CA THR A 40 1.09 -9.77 3.14
C THR A 40 0.69 -9.90 1.68
N THR A 41 -0.40 -9.26 1.32
CA THR A 41 -0.84 -9.09 -0.07
C THR A 41 0.16 -8.30 -0.91
N SER A 42 0.99 -7.47 -0.27
CA SER A 42 2.13 -6.78 -0.90
C SER A 42 3.18 -7.78 -1.43
N LEU A 43 3.44 -8.85 -0.66
CA LEU A 43 4.34 -9.92 -1.09
C LEU A 43 3.79 -10.63 -2.33
N ASP A 44 2.51 -11.03 -2.26
CA ASP A 44 1.82 -11.69 -3.38
C ASP A 44 1.76 -10.79 -4.62
N ALA A 45 1.63 -9.47 -4.46
CA ALA A 45 1.62 -8.52 -5.56
C ALA A 45 2.96 -8.44 -6.30
N ILE A 46 4.10 -8.54 -5.60
CA ILE A 46 5.42 -8.58 -6.27
C ILE A 46 5.52 -9.81 -7.18
N GLU A 47 5.07 -10.96 -6.71
CA GLU A 47 5.13 -12.20 -7.48
C GLU A 47 4.13 -12.22 -8.62
N SER A 48 2.86 -11.90 -8.34
CA SER A 48 1.76 -12.08 -9.29
C SER A 48 1.63 -10.96 -10.32
N GLN A 49 1.90 -9.71 -9.94
CA GLN A 49 1.73 -8.56 -10.82
C GLN A 49 3.02 -8.12 -11.50
N LEU A 50 4.16 -8.24 -10.79
CA LEU A 50 5.45 -7.80 -11.32
C LEU A 50 6.28 -8.98 -11.87
N GLY A 51 5.92 -10.22 -11.53
CA GLY A 51 6.67 -11.41 -11.94
C GLY A 51 8.09 -11.46 -11.36
N LEU A 52 8.33 -10.75 -10.25
CA LEU A 52 9.65 -10.66 -9.61
C LEU A 52 9.73 -11.57 -8.40
N LYS A 53 10.96 -12.01 -8.08
CA LYS A 53 11.23 -12.72 -6.83
C LYS A 53 11.42 -11.71 -5.69
N PRO A 54 10.53 -11.66 -4.68
CA PRO A 54 10.64 -10.69 -3.60
C PRO A 54 11.75 -11.03 -2.59
N SER A 55 12.28 -10.00 -1.97
CA SER A 55 12.99 -10.11 -0.70
C SER A 55 11.95 -10.12 0.44
N VAL A 56 11.94 -11.18 1.25
CA VAL A 56 10.93 -11.37 2.29
C VAL A 56 11.47 -10.90 3.64
N PHE A 57 10.72 -10.07 4.34
CA PHE A 57 11.05 -9.54 5.66
C PHE A 57 10.03 -9.98 6.70
N ASN A 58 10.43 -10.00 7.97
CA ASN A 58 9.51 -10.35 9.06
C ASN A 58 8.41 -9.29 9.24
N ASP A 59 8.75 -8.02 8.99
CA ASP A 59 7.86 -6.86 9.12
C ASP A 59 8.34 -5.69 8.24
N ASN A 60 7.54 -4.62 8.20
CA ASN A 60 7.87 -3.42 7.43
C ASN A 60 9.10 -2.68 7.98
N ALA A 61 9.38 -2.74 9.28
CA ALA A 61 10.55 -2.07 9.87
C ALA A 61 11.86 -2.70 9.38
N ALA A 62 11.90 -4.04 9.27
CA ALA A 62 13.02 -4.76 8.67
C ALA A 62 13.18 -4.41 7.17
N GLY A 63 12.06 -4.29 6.45
CA GLY A 63 12.04 -3.84 5.05
C GLY A 63 12.59 -2.41 4.88
N VAL A 64 12.15 -1.47 5.72
CA VAL A 64 12.66 -0.09 5.75
C VAL A 64 14.15 -0.05 6.04
N SER A 65 14.63 -0.87 6.99
CA SER A 65 16.06 -0.97 7.29
C SER A 65 16.86 -1.48 6.10
N ALA A 66 16.35 -2.50 5.39
CA ALA A 66 16.98 -3.04 4.19
C ALA A 66 17.01 -1.99 3.04
N LEU A 67 15.94 -1.20 2.89
CA LEU A 67 15.87 -0.12 1.92
C LEU A 67 16.90 0.99 2.22
N LYS A 68 16.97 1.45 3.48
CA LYS A 68 17.96 2.43 3.94
C LYS A 68 19.40 1.95 3.72
N ASN A 69 19.65 0.65 3.88
CA ASN A 69 20.94 0.01 3.65
C ASN A 69 21.19 -0.33 2.17
N LYS A 70 20.30 0.06 1.25
CA LYS A 70 20.40 -0.20 -0.20
C LYS A 70 20.51 -1.69 -0.56
N GLN A 71 19.94 -2.55 0.28
CA GLN A 71 19.87 -4.01 0.03
C GLN A 71 18.73 -4.35 -0.92
N ILE A 72 17.68 -3.52 -0.92
CA ILE A 72 16.56 -3.52 -1.88
C ILE A 72 16.42 -2.15 -2.53
N ASP A 73 15.81 -2.11 -3.71
CA ASP A 73 15.54 -0.87 -4.45
C ASP A 73 14.20 -0.24 -4.06
N GLY A 74 13.26 -1.04 -3.57
CA GLY A 74 11.94 -0.59 -3.12
C GLY A 74 11.26 -1.57 -2.18
N LEU A 75 10.36 -1.03 -1.34
CA LEU A 75 9.50 -1.78 -0.44
C LEU A 75 8.05 -1.64 -0.91
N VAL A 76 7.34 -2.77 -1.07
CA VAL A 76 5.94 -2.79 -1.45
C VAL A 76 5.07 -2.90 -0.20
N VAL A 77 4.14 -1.98 -0.08
CA VAL A 77 3.18 -1.88 1.03
C VAL A 77 1.86 -1.30 0.52
N ASP A 78 0.81 -1.32 1.32
CA ASP A 78 -0.41 -0.58 1.00
C ASP A 78 -0.16 0.94 0.93
N LEU A 79 -0.96 1.64 0.16
CA LEU A 79 -0.76 3.07 -0.12
C LEU A 79 -0.75 3.95 1.14
N PRO A 80 -1.67 3.80 2.12
CA PRO A 80 -1.59 4.55 3.38
C PRO A 80 -0.29 4.33 4.14
N THR A 81 0.19 3.10 4.23
CA THR A 81 1.49 2.78 4.82
C THR A 81 2.63 3.41 4.01
N ALA A 82 2.56 3.40 2.67
CA ALA A 82 3.55 4.03 1.80
C ALA A 82 3.71 5.54 2.10
N PHE A 83 2.61 6.25 2.39
CA PHE A 83 2.65 7.65 2.81
C PHE A 83 3.43 7.86 4.08
N TYR A 84 3.07 7.11 5.11
CA TYR A 84 3.76 7.20 6.38
C TYR A 84 5.26 6.93 6.22
N LEU A 85 5.61 5.85 5.55
CA LEU A 85 7.01 5.46 5.35
C LEU A 85 7.78 6.50 4.55
N SER A 86 7.23 7.00 3.45
CA SER A 86 7.92 7.98 2.60
C SER A 86 8.00 9.37 3.24
N GLY A 87 7.02 9.75 4.05
CA GLY A 87 6.98 11.09 4.68
C GLY A 87 7.67 11.17 6.02
N VAL A 88 7.79 10.05 6.75
CA VAL A 88 8.24 10.05 8.15
C VAL A 88 9.47 9.17 8.37
N GLU A 89 9.48 7.96 7.81
CA GLU A 89 10.49 6.95 8.15
C GLU A 89 11.71 6.96 7.22
N ILE A 90 11.51 7.27 5.94
CA ILE A 90 12.57 7.18 4.92
C ILE A 90 13.03 8.59 4.56
N GLU A 91 14.29 8.90 4.84
CA GLU A 91 14.89 10.18 4.44
C GLU A 91 14.84 10.33 2.91
N ASN A 92 14.32 11.48 2.44
CA ASN A 92 14.02 11.72 1.03
C ASN A 92 13.13 10.62 0.41
N GLY A 93 12.22 10.07 1.20
CA GLY A 93 11.30 9.03 0.79
C GLY A 93 10.41 9.49 -0.36
N ILE A 94 10.13 8.57 -1.27
CA ILE A 94 9.22 8.77 -2.40
C ILE A 94 8.29 7.57 -2.55
N ILE A 95 7.11 7.79 -3.10
CA ILE A 95 6.27 6.73 -3.64
C ILE A 95 6.54 6.69 -5.14
N VAL A 96 7.14 5.61 -5.62
CA VAL A 96 7.46 5.41 -7.04
C VAL A 96 6.18 5.32 -7.85
N GLY A 97 5.19 4.59 -7.35
CA GLY A 97 3.86 4.48 -7.94
C GLY A 97 3.02 3.41 -7.28
N GLN A 98 1.74 3.43 -7.63
CA GLN A 98 0.77 2.41 -7.24
C GLN A 98 0.78 1.28 -8.25
N LEU A 99 0.63 0.04 -7.80
CA LEU A 99 0.38 -1.09 -8.68
C LEU A 99 -1.06 -1.00 -9.22
N PRO A 100 -1.30 -1.43 -10.47
CA PRO A 100 -2.64 -1.50 -11.01
C PRO A 100 -3.55 -2.36 -10.12
N SER A 101 -4.78 -1.94 -9.92
CA SER A 101 -5.75 -2.73 -9.15
C SER A 101 -6.09 -4.01 -9.91
N THR A 102 -5.92 -5.16 -9.26
CA THR A 102 -6.32 -6.47 -9.77
C THR A 102 -7.49 -7.00 -8.95
N GLY A 103 -8.70 -6.84 -9.45
CA GLY A 103 -9.91 -7.34 -8.78
C GLY A 103 -10.41 -6.45 -7.64
N SER A 104 -10.85 -7.04 -6.53
CA SER A 104 -11.48 -6.33 -5.40
C SER A 104 -10.52 -5.49 -4.56
N GLY A 105 -9.20 -5.60 -4.78
CA GLY A 105 -8.19 -4.93 -3.95
C GLY A 105 -8.21 -5.40 -2.49
N ASP A 106 -7.27 -4.88 -1.69
CA ASP A 106 -7.24 -5.12 -0.26
C ASP A 106 -8.20 -4.21 0.47
N GLN A 107 -9.12 -4.79 1.22
CA GLN A 107 -10.15 -4.04 1.91
C GLN A 107 -9.80 -3.84 3.39
N PHE A 108 -9.86 -2.60 3.84
CA PHE A 108 -9.73 -2.25 5.24
C PHE A 108 -11.10 -2.26 5.90
N GLY A 109 -11.20 -2.95 7.03
CA GLY A 109 -12.36 -2.98 7.91
C GLY A 109 -11.94 -2.80 9.35
N LEU A 110 -12.85 -2.31 10.19
CA LEU A 110 -12.62 -2.18 11.62
C LEU A 110 -12.56 -3.56 12.27
N LEU A 111 -11.47 -3.83 12.99
CA LEU A 111 -11.26 -5.10 13.68
C LEU A 111 -12.07 -5.12 14.98
N LEU A 112 -12.88 -6.16 15.16
CA LEU A 112 -13.68 -6.41 16.33
C LEU A 112 -13.39 -7.81 16.86
N THR A 113 -13.62 -8.03 18.16
CA THR A 113 -13.54 -9.37 18.74
C THR A 113 -14.52 -10.29 18.01
N LYS A 114 -14.12 -11.53 17.75
CA LYS A 114 -14.96 -12.54 17.07
C LYS A 114 -16.28 -12.73 17.86
N GLY A 115 -17.39 -12.59 17.17
CA GLY A 115 -18.73 -12.68 17.78
C GLY A 115 -19.17 -11.44 18.57
N SER A 116 -18.48 -10.30 18.41
CA SER A 116 -18.88 -9.04 19.06
C SER A 116 -20.28 -8.61 18.65
N ALA A 117 -21.11 -8.29 19.62
CA ALA A 117 -22.45 -7.73 19.41
C ALA A 117 -22.41 -6.36 18.71
N LEU A 118 -21.27 -5.67 18.73
CA LEU A 118 -21.09 -4.37 18.08
C LEU A 118 -20.87 -4.49 16.56
N THR A 119 -20.58 -5.67 16.03
CA THR A 119 -20.24 -5.84 14.60
C THR A 119 -21.32 -5.30 13.68
N SER A 120 -22.58 -5.61 13.95
CA SER A 120 -23.72 -5.13 13.15
C SER A 120 -23.87 -3.60 13.23
N CYS A 121 -23.76 -3.03 14.43
CA CYS A 121 -23.88 -1.59 14.64
C CYS A 121 -22.76 -0.82 13.94
N VAL A 122 -21.51 -1.29 14.08
CA VAL A 122 -20.32 -0.68 13.44
C VAL A 122 -20.42 -0.79 11.92
N SER A 123 -20.80 -1.95 11.39
CA SER A 123 -21.01 -2.13 9.95
C SER A 123 -22.10 -1.19 9.42
N GLY A 124 -23.22 -1.10 10.11
CA GLY A 124 -24.30 -0.17 9.73
C GLY A 124 -23.87 1.30 9.73
N ALA A 125 -23.00 1.71 10.66
CA ALA A 125 -22.44 3.06 10.65
C ALA A 125 -21.51 3.29 9.45
N VAL A 126 -20.63 2.32 9.12
CA VAL A 126 -19.77 2.39 7.93
C VAL A 126 -20.62 2.44 6.66
N ASP A 127 -21.64 1.61 6.55
CA ASP A 127 -22.52 1.58 5.38
C ASP A 127 -23.30 2.91 5.23
N ALA A 128 -23.71 3.55 6.34
CA ALA A 128 -24.39 4.83 6.32
C ALA A 128 -23.51 5.97 5.80
N ILE A 129 -22.25 6.10 6.30
CA ILE A 129 -21.31 7.13 5.81
C ILE A 129 -20.78 6.84 4.40
N THR A 130 -20.87 5.59 3.95
CA THR A 130 -20.61 5.22 2.56
C THR A 130 -21.73 5.69 1.65
N ALA A 131 -22.99 5.45 2.08
CA ALA A 131 -24.17 5.78 1.30
C ALA A 131 -24.42 7.30 1.17
N ASP A 132 -24.09 8.08 2.20
CA ASP A 132 -24.27 9.55 2.19
C ASP A 132 -23.08 10.30 1.53
N GLY A 133 -22.01 9.60 1.12
CA GLY A 133 -20.84 10.18 0.47
C GLY A 133 -19.79 10.77 1.43
N SER A 134 -20.06 10.77 2.74
CA SER A 134 -19.11 11.30 3.74
C SER A 134 -17.77 10.56 3.69
N LEU A 135 -17.80 9.22 3.55
CA LEU A 135 -16.60 8.40 3.46
C LEU A 135 -15.78 8.72 2.21
N ALA A 136 -16.42 8.91 1.05
CA ALA A 136 -15.75 9.32 -0.18
C ALA A 136 -15.05 10.67 -0.01
N SER A 137 -15.72 11.66 0.58
CA SER A 137 -15.16 12.99 0.85
C SER A 137 -13.94 12.93 1.78
N ILE A 138 -13.98 12.10 2.83
CA ILE A 138 -12.85 11.89 3.73
C ILE A 138 -11.68 11.25 2.98
N THR A 139 -11.96 10.22 2.20
CA THR A 139 -10.95 9.51 1.40
C THR A 139 -10.28 10.44 0.39
N ASP A 140 -11.06 11.24 -0.33
CA ASP A 140 -10.53 12.22 -1.29
C ASP A 140 -9.65 13.26 -0.61
N THR A 141 -10.07 13.76 0.56
CA THR A 141 -9.32 14.78 1.29
C THR A 141 -7.99 14.24 1.81
N TRP A 142 -8.00 13.05 2.39
CA TRP A 142 -6.85 12.57 3.16
C TRP A 142 -5.97 11.56 2.41
N LEU A 143 -6.53 10.81 1.46
CA LEU A 143 -5.82 9.74 0.76
C LEU A 143 -5.65 10.00 -0.75
N ALA A 144 -6.60 10.61 -1.44
CA ALA A 144 -6.49 10.85 -2.87
C ALA A 144 -5.78 12.16 -3.22
N THR A 145 -6.22 13.29 -2.67
CA THR A 145 -5.69 14.63 -3.00
C THR A 145 -4.23 14.80 -2.58
N ASN A 146 -3.84 14.20 -1.45
CA ASN A 146 -2.49 14.33 -0.92
C ASN A 146 -1.51 13.28 -1.46
N THR A 147 -2.00 12.31 -2.25
CA THR A 147 -1.14 11.20 -2.66
C THR A 147 -0.27 11.53 -3.86
N GLY A 148 -0.76 12.27 -4.85
CA GLY A 148 0.01 12.59 -6.05
C GLY A 148 0.72 11.38 -6.70
N SER A 149 0.49 10.17 -6.16
CA SER A 149 1.18 8.95 -6.51
C SER A 149 0.59 8.37 -7.80
N PRO A 150 1.37 8.29 -8.89
CA PRO A 150 0.85 7.79 -10.16
C PRO A 150 0.56 6.29 -10.07
N VAL A 151 -0.43 5.83 -10.84
CA VAL A 151 -0.58 4.38 -11.11
C VAL A 151 0.45 4.00 -12.16
N LEU A 152 1.25 2.97 -11.88
CA LEU A 152 2.26 2.47 -12.82
C LEU A 152 1.57 1.88 -14.05
N LYS A 153 2.11 2.21 -15.22
CA LYS A 153 1.63 1.64 -16.49
C LYS A 153 2.05 0.17 -16.59
N PRO A 154 1.23 -0.67 -17.24
CA PRO A 154 1.60 -2.06 -17.52
C PRO A 154 2.92 -2.19 -18.27
#